data_0f3480cdcb6780c7c956a94e1236a05c
#
_entry.id   0f3480cdcb6780c7c956a94e1236a05c
#
_cell.length_a   1.000
_cell.length_b   1.000
_cell.length_c   1.000
_cell.angle_alpha   90.00
_cell.angle_beta   90.00
_cell.angle_gamma   90.00
#
_symmetry.space_group_name_H-M   'P 1'
#
loop_
_entity.id
_entity.type
_entity.pdbx_description
1 polymer ?
#
loop_
_entity_poly.entity_id
_entity_poly.type
_entity_poly.pdbx_seq_one_letter_code
_entity_poly.pdbx_strand_id
1 'polypeptide(L)'
;MLATGVRVVPPAVARRGSFIAKGAVLMPSYVNIGAYVDENTMVDTWACVGSCAQVGKNVHLSGGVGLGGVLEPLQANPTIIEDNCFIGARSEVVEGVIVEENSVISMGVYISQSTPIYDRATGEITYGRIPSGSVVVSGNLPKDGGRYSLYAAIIVKRVDAQTRAKTSINELLRD
;
A
#
# COMPACT_ATOMS: atom_id res chain seq x y z
N MET A 1 -22.93 1.73 -11.01
CA MET A 1 -21.51 2.08 -11.04
C MET A 1 -21.13 3.02 -12.18
N LEU A 2 -21.64 2.87 -13.40
CA LEU A 2 -21.37 3.83 -14.50
C LEU A 2 -21.68 5.31 -14.13
N ALA A 3 -22.68 5.54 -13.27
CA ALA A 3 -23.06 6.88 -12.82
C ALA A 3 -22.07 7.51 -11.82
N THR A 4 -21.15 6.74 -11.24
CA THR A 4 -20.20 7.23 -10.20
C THR A 4 -18.84 7.62 -10.77
N GLY A 5 -18.58 7.36 -12.06
CA GLY A 5 -17.28 7.61 -12.69
C GLY A 5 -16.16 6.65 -12.22
N VAL A 6 -16.53 5.52 -11.65
CA VAL A 6 -15.60 4.44 -11.27
C VAL A 6 -15.56 3.40 -12.38
N ARG A 7 -14.37 3.02 -12.84
CA ARG A 7 -14.18 1.89 -13.75
C ARG A 7 -14.11 0.58 -12.95
N VAL A 8 -14.99 -0.35 -13.26
CA VAL A 8 -15.02 -1.66 -12.59
C VAL A 8 -14.85 -2.78 -13.60
N VAL A 9 -13.83 -3.59 -13.40
CA VAL A 9 -13.55 -4.77 -14.24
C VAL A 9 -14.02 -6.02 -13.49
N PRO A 10 -15.03 -6.75 -14.00
CA PRO A 10 -15.52 -7.97 -13.35
C PRO A 10 -14.43 -9.06 -13.24
N PRO A 11 -14.40 -9.85 -12.16
CA PRO A 11 -15.34 -9.88 -11.03
C PRO A 11 -14.88 -9.05 -9.81
N ALA A 12 -14.54 -7.78 -9.99
CA ALA A 12 -14.22 -6.92 -8.85
C ALA A 12 -15.41 -6.84 -7.86
N VAL A 13 -15.10 -6.90 -6.57
CA VAL A 13 -16.09 -6.87 -5.50
C VAL A 13 -15.83 -5.66 -4.60
N ALA A 14 -16.82 -4.79 -4.46
CA ALA A 14 -16.85 -3.73 -3.47
C ALA A 14 -18.04 -3.98 -2.53
N ARG A 15 -17.77 -4.18 -1.24
CA ARG A 15 -18.83 -4.41 -0.25
C ARG A 15 -19.63 -3.12 -0.02
N ARG A 16 -20.93 -3.30 0.25
CA ARG A 16 -21.78 -2.20 0.72
C ARG A 16 -21.17 -1.59 1.98
N GLY A 17 -21.08 -0.24 2.03
CA GLY A 17 -20.44 0.50 3.11
C GLY A 17 -18.96 0.82 2.86
N SER A 18 -18.40 0.43 1.71
CA SER A 18 -17.14 1.01 1.20
C SER A 18 -17.43 2.28 0.41
N PHE A 19 -16.44 3.16 0.33
CA PHE A 19 -16.45 4.34 -0.53
C PHE A 19 -15.36 4.24 -1.60
N ILE A 20 -15.72 4.52 -2.86
CA ILE A 20 -14.80 4.52 -4.00
C ILE A 20 -15.06 5.79 -4.79
N ALA A 21 -14.06 6.64 -4.88
CA ALA A 21 -14.14 7.94 -5.50
C ALA A 21 -14.13 7.86 -7.04
N LYS A 22 -14.52 8.97 -7.67
CA LYS A 22 -14.50 9.13 -9.11
C LYS A 22 -13.09 8.95 -9.69
N GLY A 23 -12.99 8.34 -10.86
CA GLY A 23 -11.72 8.07 -11.53
C GLY A 23 -10.95 6.87 -10.99
N ALA A 24 -11.40 6.27 -9.89
CA ALA A 24 -10.79 5.04 -9.40
C ALA A 24 -11.05 3.87 -10.37
N VAL A 25 -10.09 2.93 -10.41
CA VAL A 25 -10.17 1.71 -11.21
C VAL A 25 -10.10 0.51 -10.28
N LEU A 26 -11.11 -0.34 -10.34
CA LEU A 26 -11.11 -1.65 -9.67
C LEU A 26 -10.91 -2.74 -10.73
N MET A 27 -9.73 -3.32 -10.79
CA MET A 27 -9.50 -4.58 -11.47
C MET A 27 -10.19 -5.71 -10.68
N PRO A 28 -10.20 -6.97 -11.12
CA PRO A 28 -10.69 -8.08 -10.31
C PRO A 28 -10.03 -8.12 -8.93
N SER A 29 -10.66 -7.49 -7.97
CA SER A 29 -10.11 -7.15 -6.65
C SER A 29 -11.21 -7.12 -5.59
N TYR A 30 -10.85 -6.88 -4.35
CA TYR A 30 -11.80 -6.85 -3.24
C TYR A 30 -11.64 -5.59 -2.39
N VAL A 31 -12.72 -4.85 -2.18
CA VAL A 31 -12.78 -3.69 -1.30
C VAL A 31 -13.79 -3.97 -0.19
N ASN A 32 -13.32 -4.00 1.05
CA ASN A 32 -14.10 -4.40 2.22
C ASN A 32 -14.97 -3.25 2.77
N ILE A 33 -15.88 -3.59 3.70
CA ILE A 33 -16.75 -2.62 4.38
C ILE A 33 -15.93 -1.57 5.13
N GLY A 34 -16.38 -0.31 5.09
CA GLY A 34 -15.72 0.83 5.74
C GLY A 34 -14.43 1.29 5.04
N ALA A 35 -13.94 0.56 4.05
CA ALA A 35 -12.77 0.97 3.28
C ALA A 35 -13.06 2.22 2.44
N TYR A 36 -12.06 3.06 2.30
CA TYR A 36 -12.07 4.28 1.51
C TYR A 36 -11.00 4.19 0.41
N VAL A 37 -11.38 4.40 -0.83
CA VAL A 37 -10.48 4.46 -1.99
C VAL A 37 -10.72 5.78 -2.70
N ASP A 38 -9.72 6.65 -2.71
CA ASP A 38 -9.84 8.00 -3.24
C ASP A 38 -9.62 8.09 -4.75
N GLU A 39 -9.71 9.30 -5.27
CA GLU A 39 -9.73 9.63 -6.69
C GLU A 39 -8.51 9.09 -7.45
N ASN A 40 -8.74 8.60 -8.65
CA ASN A 40 -7.71 8.13 -9.58
C ASN A 40 -6.83 6.99 -9.03
N THR A 41 -7.23 6.33 -7.96
CA THR A 41 -6.51 5.19 -7.41
C THR A 41 -6.85 3.91 -8.16
N MET A 42 -5.85 3.08 -8.40
CA MET A 42 -6.02 1.75 -9.00
C MET A 42 -5.88 0.68 -7.91
N VAL A 43 -6.89 -0.14 -7.78
CA VAL A 43 -6.86 -1.41 -7.04
C VAL A 43 -6.71 -2.52 -8.06
N ASP A 44 -5.49 -3.00 -8.24
CA ASP A 44 -5.13 -3.93 -9.31
C ASP A 44 -5.55 -5.37 -9.00
N THR A 45 -5.27 -6.27 -9.93
CA THR A 45 -5.76 -7.65 -9.93
C THR A 45 -5.38 -8.40 -8.64
N TRP A 46 -6.40 -8.97 -7.99
CA TRP A 46 -6.30 -9.71 -6.73
C TRP A 46 -5.79 -8.90 -5.54
N ALA A 47 -5.73 -7.58 -5.64
CA ALA A 47 -5.49 -6.74 -4.47
C ALA A 47 -6.71 -6.72 -3.54
N CYS A 48 -6.46 -6.59 -2.26
CA CYS A 48 -7.48 -6.54 -1.21
C CYS A 48 -7.31 -5.27 -0.37
N VAL A 49 -8.36 -4.46 -0.31
CA VAL A 49 -8.45 -3.34 0.63
C VAL A 49 -9.27 -3.80 1.82
N GLY A 50 -8.62 -4.03 2.95
CA GLY A 50 -9.23 -4.54 4.17
C GLY A 50 -10.26 -3.61 4.79
N SER A 51 -11.00 -4.11 5.77
CA SER A 51 -12.05 -3.32 6.44
C SER A 51 -11.49 -2.02 7.03
N CYS A 52 -12.16 -0.91 6.75
CA CYS A 52 -11.80 0.44 7.19
C CYS A 52 -10.44 0.97 6.71
N ALA A 53 -9.69 0.25 5.90
CA ALA A 53 -8.43 0.75 5.35
C ALA A 53 -8.68 2.01 4.49
N GLN A 54 -7.76 2.97 4.54
CA GLN A 54 -7.87 4.26 3.88
C GLN A 54 -6.80 4.41 2.81
N VAL A 55 -7.20 4.61 1.58
CA VAL A 55 -6.29 4.76 0.45
C VAL A 55 -6.51 6.12 -0.19
N GLY A 56 -5.47 6.92 -0.25
CA GLY A 56 -5.46 8.27 -0.80
C GLY A 56 -5.58 8.32 -2.32
N LYS A 57 -5.34 9.52 -2.86
CA LYS A 57 -5.45 9.82 -4.29
C LYS A 57 -4.24 9.31 -5.08
N ASN A 58 -4.48 8.97 -6.34
CA ASN A 58 -3.43 8.58 -7.29
C ASN A 58 -2.54 7.43 -6.78
N VAL A 59 -3.07 6.56 -5.93
CA VAL A 59 -2.35 5.41 -5.41
C VAL A 59 -2.46 4.25 -6.40
N HIS A 60 -1.38 3.48 -6.53
CA HIS A 60 -1.41 2.21 -7.24
C HIS A 60 -1.19 1.07 -6.24
N LEU A 61 -2.21 0.30 -5.98
CA LEU A 61 -2.10 -1.00 -5.31
C LEU A 61 -1.89 -2.07 -6.37
N SER A 62 -0.66 -2.55 -6.53
CA SER A 62 -0.32 -3.52 -7.57
C SER A 62 -0.94 -4.89 -7.32
N GLY A 63 -0.80 -5.80 -8.28
CA GLY A 63 -1.43 -7.12 -8.23
C GLY A 63 -1.14 -7.90 -6.95
N GLY A 64 -2.21 -8.36 -6.30
CA GLY A 64 -2.13 -9.14 -5.07
C GLY A 64 -1.64 -8.40 -3.82
N VAL A 65 -1.68 -7.07 -3.80
CA VAL A 65 -1.42 -6.28 -2.59
C VAL A 65 -2.52 -6.53 -1.56
N GLY A 66 -2.13 -6.73 -0.30
CA GLY A 66 -3.05 -6.80 0.82
C GLY A 66 -2.91 -5.59 1.76
N LEU A 67 -4.01 -4.90 1.99
CA LEU A 67 -4.13 -3.92 3.06
C LEU A 67 -4.96 -4.52 4.19
N GLY A 68 -4.38 -4.59 5.40
CA GLY A 68 -5.02 -5.19 6.55
C GLY A 68 -6.27 -4.44 6.99
N GLY A 69 -7.26 -5.19 7.44
CA GLY A 69 -8.46 -4.65 8.07
C GLY A 69 -8.29 -4.41 9.56
N VAL A 70 -9.34 -3.88 10.20
CA VAL A 70 -9.33 -3.52 11.64
C VAL A 70 -9.92 -4.61 12.55
N LEU A 71 -10.40 -5.73 12.02
CA LEU A 71 -11.20 -6.68 12.81
C LEU A 71 -10.45 -7.92 13.29
N GLU A 72 -9.52 -8.46 12.52
CA GLU A 72 -8.87 -9.73 12.85
C GLU A 72 -7.37 -9.68 12.56
N PRO A 73 -6.54 -9.35 13.57
CA PRO A 73 -6.89 -8.98 14.93
C PRO A 73 -7.48 -7.57 15.03
N LEU A 74 -8.23 -7.32 16.11
CA LEU A 74 -8.84 -6.01 16.34
C LEU A 74 -7.76 -4.91 16.43
N GLN A 75 -7.90 -3.90 15.56
CA GLN A 75 -6.98 -2.76 15.49
C GLN A 75 -7.67 -1.48 15.94
N ALA A 76 -6.95 -0.64 16.69
CA ALA A 76 -7.45 0.68 17.10
C ALA A 76 -7.43 1.69 15.94
N ASN A 77 -6.49 1.53 15.00
CA ASN A 77 -6.29 2.44 13.86
C ASN A 77 -6.38 1.68 12.55
N PRO A 78 -6.95 2.28 11.49
CA PRO A 78 -6.95 1.70 10.17
C PRO A 78 -5.55 1.77 9.54
N THR A 79 -5.26 0.84 8.63
CA THR A 79 -4.13 0.97 7.70
C THR A 79 -4.40 2.14 6.76
N ILE A 80 -3.39 3.01 6.59
CA ILE A 80 -3.49 4.22 5.77
C ILE A 80 -2.39 4.23 4.71
N ILE A 81 -2.77 4.38 3.46
CA ILE A 81 -1.86 4.68 2.35
C ILE A 81 -2.20 6.09 1.90
N GLU A 82 -1.30 7.03 2.08
CA GLU A 82 -1.50 8.42 1.69
C GLU A 82 -1.34 8.61 0.17
N ASP A 83 -1.48 9.86 -0.29
CA ASP A 83 -1.55 10.20 -1.70
C ASP A 83 -0.27 9.85 -2.49
N ASN A 84 -0.44 9.55 -3.78
CA ASN A 84 0.63 9.33 -4.75
C ASN A 84 1.59 8.18 -4.38
N CYS A 85 1.15 7.23 -3.57
CA CYS A 85 1.96 6.06 -3.23
C CYS A 85 1.85 4.96 -4.30
N PHE A 86 2.95 4.21 -4.45
CA PHE A 86 2.98 2.98 -5.22
C PHE A 86 3.28 1.81 -4.29
N ILE A 87 2.38 0.84 -4.23
CA ILE A 87 2.54 -0.38 -3.43
C ILE A 87 2.78 -1.54 -4.38
N GLY A 88 3.99 -2.08 -4.35
CA GLY A 88 4.45 -3.14 -5.25
C GLY A 88 3.71 -4.47 -5.03
N ALA A 89 3.63 -5.26 -6.09
CA ALA A 89 2.89 -6.53 -6.12
C ALA A 89 3.23 -7.44 -4.94
N ARG A 90 2.19 -8.11 -4.40
CA ARG A 90 2.32 -9.07 -3.28
C ARG A 90 2.89 -8.46 -1.99
N SER A 91 2.85 -7.15 -1.83
CA SER A 91 3.18 -6.52 -0.55
C SER A 91 1.96 -6.50 0.38
N GLU A 92 2.23 -6.55 1.69
CA GLU A 92 1.21 -6.49 2.74
C GLU A 92 1.51 -5.30 3.64
N VAL A 93 0.51 -4.46 3.89
CA VAL A 93 0.57 -3.36 4.86
C VAL A 93 -0.60 -3.52 5.81
N VAL A 94 -0.31 -3.81 7.06
CA VAL A 94 -1.33 -4.27 8.01
C VAL A 94 -1.21 -3.58 9.38
N GLU A 95 -2.14 -3.87 10.28
CA GLU A 95 -2.10 -3.45 11.70
C GLU A 95 -2.03 -1.93 11.90
N GLY A 96 -2.73 -1.15 11.06
CA GLY A 96 -2.77 0.30 11.21
C GLY A 96 -1.47 1.02 10.85
N VAL A 97 -0.59 0.39 10.10
CA VAL A 97 0.61 1.04 9.54
C VAL A 97 0.20 2.18 8.60
N ILE A 98 0.95 3.27 8.67
CA ILE A 98 0.77 4.43 7.78
C ILE A 98 1.92 4.48 6.78
N VAL A 99 1.59 4.53 5.51
CA VAL A 99 2.54 4.82 4.42
C VAL A 99 2.28 6.24 3.96
N GLU A 100 3.19 7.15 4.30
CA GLU A 100 3.05 8.56 3.98
C GLU A 100 3.23 8.82 2.49
N GLU A 101 2.70 9.94 2.05
CA GLU A 101 2.58 10.35 0.66
C GLU A 101 3.87 10.20 -0.17
N ASN A 102 3.69 10.02 -1.47
CA ASN A 102 4.78 9.92 -2.45
C ASN A 102 5.75 8.75 -2.20
N SER A 103 5.41 7.79 -1.35
CA SER A 103 6.27 6.64 -1.06
C SER A 103 6.11 5.51 -2.07
N VAL A 104 7.17 4.76 -2.27
CA VAL A 104 7.22 3.58 -3.14
C VAL A 104 7.63 2.37 -2.32
N ILE A 105 6.72 1.43 -2.18
CA ILE A 105 6.97 0.13 -1.60
C ILE A 105 7.26 -0.84 -2.74
N SER A 106 8.41 -1.49 -2.73
CA SER A 106 8.77 -2.49 -3.73
C SER A 106 7.88 -3.74 -3.60
N MET A 107 7.94 -4.62 -4.57
CA MET A 107 7.20 -5.89 -4.49
C MET A 107 7.66 -6.76 -3.31
N GLY A 108 6.72 -7.51 -2.70
CA GLY A 108 7.03 -8.49 -1.65
C GLY A 108 7.55 -7.88 -0.36
N VAL A 109 7.08 -6.70 0.01
CA VAL A 109 7.40 -6.06 1.29
C VAL A 109 6.24 -6.23 2.26
N TYR A 110 6.51 -6.74 3.46
CA TYR A 110 5.52 -7.03 4.49
C TYR A 110 5.72 -6.12 5.69
N ILE A 111 4.75 -5.25 5.99
CA ILE A 111 4.85 -4.23 7.04
C ILE A 111 3.69 -4.34 8.02
N SER A 112 4.01 -4.69 9.26
CA SER A 112 3.12 -4.65 10.42
C SER A 112 3.65 -3.67 11.47
N GLN A 113 2.94 -3.49 12.57
CA GLN A 113 3.40 -2.65 13.68
C GLN A 113 4.71 -3.16 14.33
N SER A 114 4.99 -4.44 14.21
CA SER A 114 6.20 -5.06 14.75
C SER A 114 7.35 -5.18 13.73
N THR A 115 7.11 -4.85 12.47
CA THR A 115 8.14 -4.90 11.43
C THR A 115 9.14 -3.76 11.61
N PRO A 116 10.44 -4.04 11.83
CA PRO A 116 11.45 -2.99 11.85
C PRO A 116 11.55 -2.30 10.48
N ILE A 117 11.53 -0.97 10.48
CA ILE A 117 11.75 -0.13 9.32
C ILE A 117 13.11 0.52 9.49
N TYR A 118 14.09 0.06 8.72
CA TYR A 118 15.47 0.53 8.81
C TYR A 118 15.75 1.56 7.71
N ASP A 119 16.12 2.78 8.09
CA ASP A 119 16.61 3.78 7.14
C ASP A 119 18.13 3.64 7.00
N ARG A 120 18.58 3.16 5.82
CA ARG A 120 20.00 2.92 5.58
C ARG A 120 20.84 4.20 5.52
N ALA A 121 20.23 5.36 5.31
CA ALA A 121 20.96 6.64 5.25
C ALA A 121 21.29 7.16 6.66
N THR A 122 20.41 6.91 7.64
CA THR A 122 20.57 7.38 9.02
C THR A 122 20.99 6.27 9.98
N GLY A 123 20.73 5.01 9.63
CA GLY A 123 20.88 3.86 10.53
C GLY A 123 19.75 3.73 11.56
N GLU A 124 18.72 4.55 11.47
CA GLU A 124 17.61 4.55 12.41
C GLU A 124 16.64 3.40 12.12
N ILE A 125 16.06 2.86 13.20
CA ILE A 125 14.99 1.86 13.13
C ILE A 125 13.72 2.46 13.73
N THR A 126 12.67 2.49 12.93
CA THR A 126 11.33 2.95 13.32
C THR A 126 10.30 1.85 13.11
N TYR A 127 9.05 2.08 13.53
CA TYR A 127 7.94 1.13 13.44
C TYR A 127 6.64 1.84 13.08
N GLY A 128 5.73 1.11 12.44
CA GLY A 128 4.35 1.52 12.22
C GLY A 128 4.15 2.66 11.21
N ARG A 129 5.21 3.26 10.68
CA ARG A 129 5.10 4.39 9.75
C ARG A 129 6.25 4.44 8.75
N ILE A 130 5.93 4.53 7.47
CA ILE A 130 6.89 4.81 6.40
C ILE A 130 6.86 6.31 6.13
N PRO A 131 7.97 7.04 6.31
CA PRO A 131 8.03 8.47 6.06
C PRO A 131 7.83 8.83 4.58
N SER A 132 7.27 10.01 4.34
CA SER A 132 6.99 10.53 2.99
C SER A 132 8.18 10.41 2.03
N GLY A 133 7.86 10.05 0.78
CA GLY A 133 8.84 9.94 -0.30
C GLY A 133 9.88 8.84 -0.12
N SER A 134 9.63 7.84 0.71
CA SER A 134 10.55 6.73 0.93
C SER A 134 10.45 5.68 -0.19
N VAL A 135 11.59 5.13 -0.59
CA VAL A 135 11.66 3.90 -1.41
C VAL A 135 12.05 2.75 -0.51
N VAL A 136 11.14 1.79 -0.36
CA VAL A 136 11.25 0.69 0.59
C VAL A 136 11.38 -0.63 -0.14
N VAL A 137 12.30 -1.46 0.29
CA VAL A 137 12.50 -2.83 -0.20
C VAL A 137 12.47 -3.83 0.95
N SER A 138 12.24 -5.09 0.63
CA SER A 138 12.41 -6.18 1.60
C SER A 138 13.88 -6.38 1.95
N GLY A 139 14.15 -6.69 3.20
CA GLY A 139 15.49 -6.99 3.69
C GLY A 139 15.45 -7.72 5.01
N ASN A 140 16.58 -7.78 5.67
CA ASN A 140 16.68 -8.34 7.00
C ASN A 140 17.80 -7.67 7.80
N LEU A 141 17.68 -7.74 9.12
CA LEU A 141 18.67 -7.23 10.06
C LEU A 141 19.32 -8.41 10.83
N PRO A 142 20.65 -8.44 10.89
CA PRO A 142 21.35 -9.49 11.62
C PRO A 142 21.06 -9.38 13.12
N LYS A 143 20.98 -10.54 13.76
CA LYS A 143 20.77 -10.70 15.20
C LYS A 143 21.81 -11.68 15.77
N ASP A 144 22.03 -11.58 17.08
CA ASP A 144 22.90 -12.46 17.83
C ASP A 144 24.30 -12.64 17.18
N GLY A 145 24.97 -11.51 16.94
CA GLY A 145 26.31 -11.51 16.32
C GLY A 145 26.34 -12.05 14.89
N GLY A 146 25.20 -12.05 14.18
CA GLY A 146 25.08 -12.53 12.79
C GLY A 146 24.71 -14.00 12.66
N ARG A 147 24.37 -14.69 13.75
CA ARG A 147 23.96 -16.10 13.71
C ARG A 147 22.65 -16.33 12.96
N TYR A 148 21.75 -15.36 12.97
CA TYR A 148 20.52 -15.33 12.17
C TYR A 148 20.16 -13.90 11.81
N SER A 149 19.16 -13.73 10.94
CA SER A 149 18.62 -12.42 10.63
C SER A 149 17.10 -12.46 10.71
N LEU A 150 16.50 -11.31 11.07
CA LEU A 150 15.07 -11.12 11.07
C LEU A 150 14.67 -10.21 9.93
N TYR A 151 13.50 -10.46 9.36
CA TYR A 151 12.90 -9.65 8.32
C TYR A 151 12.81 -8.18 8.77
N ALA A 152 13.04 -7.27 7.82
CA ALA A 152 12.88 -5.84 7.99
C ALA A 152 12.48 -5.18 6.67
N ALA A 153 11.76 -4.07 6.75
CA ALA A 153 11.57 -3.16 5.63
C ALA A 153 12.75 -2.17 5.61
N ILE A 154 13.38 -2.00 4.46
CA ILE A 154 14.57 -1.16 4.34
C ILE A 154 14.27 0.06 3.47
N ILE A 155 14.37 1.26 4.03
CA ILE A 155 14.35 2.51 3.26
C ILE A 155 15.72 2.65 2.60
N VAL A 156 15.76 2.50 1.27
CA VAL A 156 17.02 2.51 0.50
C VAL A 156 17.38 3.86 -0.07
N LYS A 157 16.39 4.72 -0.30
CA LYS A 157 16.56 6.09 -0.80
C LYS A 157 15.27 6.88 -0.67
N ARG A 158 15.30 8.14 -1.01
CA ARG A 158 14.10 8.95 -1.26
C ARG A 158 13.73 8.91 -2.75
N VAL A 159 12.43 9.10 -3.02
CA VAL A 159 11.88 9.10 -4.39
C VAL A 159 12.53 10.22 -5.21
N ASP A 160 13.01 9.86 -6.38
CA ASP A 160 13.57 10.77 -7.38
C ASP A 160 12.76 10.73 -8.69
N ALA A 161 13.12 11.57 -9.66
CA ALA A 161 12.45 11.64 -10.96
C ALA A 161 12.45 10.28 -11.69
N GLN A 162 13.53 9.50 -11.58
CA GLN A 162 13.63 8.18 -12.20
C GLN A 162 12.69 7.18 -11.53
N THR A 163 12.56 7.21 -10.21
CA THR A 163 11.62 6.38 -9.46
C THR A 163 10.19 6.70 -9.87
N ARG A 164 9.82 7.99 -9.95
CA ARG A 164 8.48 8.44 -10.39
C ARG A 164 8.15 7.94 -11.78
N ALA A 165 9.07 8.07 -12.73
CA ALA A 165 8.86 7.59 -14.10
C ALA A 165 8.57 6.07 -14.19
N LYS A 166 9.17 5.27 -13.31
CA LYS A 166 8.96 3.82 -13.26
C LYS A 166 7.64 3.41 -12.58
N THR A 167 7.11 4.24 -11.71
CA THR A 167 5.90 3.97 -10.91
C THR A 167 4.69 4.77 -11.37
N SER A 168 4.84 5.63 -12.40
CA SER A 168 3.73 6.37 -12.98
C SER A 168 2.68 5.43 -13.56
N ILE A 169 1.42 5.72 -13.30
CA ILE A 169 0.30 4.97 -13.87
C ILE A 169 0.23 5.27 -15.36
N ASN A 170 0.14 4.23 -16.17
CA ASN A 170 -0.05 4.40 -17.61
C ASN A 170 -1.48 4.92 -17.87
N GLU A 171 -1.60 6.20 -18.22
CA GLU A 171 -2.88 6.84 -18.50
C GLU A 171 -3.65 6.20 -19.65
N LEU A 172 -2.94 5.59 -20.63
CA LEU A 172 -3.56 4.85 -21.74
C LEU A 172 -4.40 3.64 -21.29
N LEU A 173 -4.23 3.17 -20.06
CA LEU A 173 -5.01 2.06 -19.50
C LEU A 173 -6.27 2.53 -18.76
N ARG A 174 -6.53 3.84 -18.72
CA ARG A 174 -7.68 4.41 -17.99
C ARG A 174 -8.89 4.70 -18.87
N ASP A 175 -8.75 4.66 -20.21
CA ASP A 175 -9.81 4.84 -21.20
C ASP A 175 -10.69 3.59 -21.39
#